data_f864406e97f2d586051830cc377d62fd
#
_entry.id   f864406e97f2d586051830cc377d62fd
#
_cell.length_a   1.000
_cell.length_b   1.000
_cell.length_c   1.000
_cell.angle_alpha   90.00
_cell.angle_beta   90.00
_cell.angle_gamma   90.00
#
_symmetry.space_group_name_H-M   'P 1'
#
loop_
_entity.id
_entity.type
_entity.pdbx_description
1 polymer ?
#
loop_
_entity_poly.entity_id
_entity_poly.type
_entity_poly.pdbx_seq_one_letter_code
_entity_poly.pdbx_strand_id
1 'polypeptide(L)'
;MGHSSSRRFSLTVILLLALLALLVVACLVFGSVDIDASAVMSIVMGNESENEAWNIIVLQTRIPMILTAALAGAALAISGLLLQTTFNNPLAGPSILGVSTGAGLGVAVVMLAMGGTIGKMMGDVAIGGYIATLIGAFIGAGAVMLVLIVFSSIVKSSTMLLIIGMLVSYLASSVVQLLNSVATEEGVHSYVAWGFGNFSGVTNAQMPLFASLIIVGFIGSVMMVKPLNALLLGTRYAENLGVNTHRTRIALLTVTGLLTAVVTAYCGPIGFLGLVVPHIARLMLATSNHSRLIPVTILAGADIALFCTLLSVGGDHGVIPINAITPIIGVPIILYIILNRRKIQYFN
;
A
#
# COMPACT_ATOMS: atom_id res chain seq x y z
N MET A 1 9.92 33.58 7.24
CA MET A 1 9.81 32.10 7.33
C MET A 1 9.27 31.40 6.07
N GLY A 2 8.50 32.06 5.18
CA GLY A 2 7.91 31.42 3.99
C GLY A 2 8.90 30.95 2.91
N HIS A 3 9.95 31.70 2.62
CA HIS A 3 10.88 31.39 1.53
C HIS A 3 11.74 30.13 1.73
N SER A 4 12.24 29.89 2.95
CA SER A 4 13.05 28.69 3.26
C SER A 4 12.23 27.39 3.19
N SER A 5 10.96 27.44 3.61
CA SER A 5 10.04 26.30 3.60
C SER A 5 9.59 25.93 2.18
N SER A 6 9.42 26.90 1.28
CA SER A 6 9.08 26.66 -0.13
C SER A 6 10.29 26.06 -0.89
N ARG A 7 11.49 26.58 -0.65
CA ARG A 7 12.73 26.05 -1.27
C ARG A 7 13.00 24.61 -0.85
N ARG A 8 12.81 24.30 0.45
CA ARG A 8 12.97 22.93 0.96
C ARG A 8 11.99 21.97 0.31
N PHE A 9 10.70 22.36 0.16
CA PHE A 9 9.69 21.55 -0.53
C PHE A 9 10.10 21.26 -1.99
N SER A 10 10.44 22.31 -2.76
CA SER A 10 10.84 22.13 -4.16
C SER A 10 12.07 21.26 -4.32
N LEU A 11 13.09 21.44 -3.47
CA LEU A 11 14.29 20.59 -3.49
C LEU A 11 13.96 19.13 -3.17
N THR A 12 13.11 18.89 -2.16
CA THR A 12 12.68 17.53 -1.79
C THR A 12 11.95 16.84 -2.94
N VAL A 13 11.01 17.55 -3.61
CA VAL A 13 10.27 17.01 -4.75
C VAL A 13 11.22 16.68 -5.91
N ILE A 14 12.14 17.58 -6.24
CA ILE A 14 13.13 17.35 -7.32
C ILE A 14 14.00 16.13 -7.01
N LEU A 15 14.50 16.01 -5.77
CA LEU A 15 15.32 14.88 -5.36
C LEU A 15 14.56 13.55 -5.43
N LEU A 16 13.29 13.51 -4.99
CA LEU A 16 12.46 12.30 -5.06
C LEU A 16 12.13 11.96 -6.52
N LEU A 17 11.84 12.94 -7.38
CA LEU A 17 11.61 12.67 -8.81
C LEU A 17 12.87 12.14 -9.50
N ALA A 18 14.04 12.67 -9.16
CA ALA A 18 15.31 12.15 -9.68
C ALA A 18 15.57 10.71 -9.17
N LEU A 19 15.28 10.44 -7.89
CA LEU A 19 15.39 9.10 -7.31
C LEU A 19 14.39 8.14 -7.96
N LEU A 20 13.15 8.57 -8.18
CA LEU A 20 12.12 7.80 -8.86
C LEU A 20 12.59 7.37 -10.26
N ALA A 21 13.10 8.32 -11.04
CA ALA A 21 13.61 8.03 -12.39
C ALA A 21 14.78 7.04 -12.33
N LEU A 22 15.72 7.23 -11.39
CA LEU A 22 16.84 6.32 -11.19
C LEU A 22 16.37 4.90 -10.83
N LEU A 23 15.42 4.76 -9.90
CA LEU A 23 14.89 3.47 -9.46
C LEU A 23 14.07 2.78 -10.56
N VAL A 24 13.30 3.53 -11.34
CA VAL A 24 12.60 2.99 -12.52
C VAL A 24 13.60 2.40 -13.52
N VAL A 25 14.65 3.14 -13.85
CA VAL A 25 15.71 2.63 -14.75
C VAL A 25 16.41 1.41 -14.14
N ALA A 26 16.74 1.47 -12.86
CA ALA A 26 17.35 0.33 -12.17
C ALA A 26 16.46 -0.92 -12.21
N CYS A 27 15.17 -0.80 -11.90
CA CYS A 27 14.23 -1.93 -11.97
C CYS A 27 13.95 -2.43 -13.39
N LEU A 28 14.15 -1.58 -14.41
CA LEU A 28 14.08 -2.02 -15.82
C LEU A 28 15.30 -2.85 -16.20
N VAL A 29 16.49 -2.42 -15.77
CA VAL A 29 17.76 -3.08 -16.13
C VAL A 29 17.99 -4.33 -15.26
N PHE A 30 17.88 -4.19 -13.95
CA PHE A 30 18.10 -5.29 -13.01
C PHE A 30 16.81 -6.10 -12.81
N GLY A 31 16.90 -7.42 -12.93
CA GLY A 31 15.78 -8.34 -12.80
C GLY A 31 16.26 -9.77 -12.57
N SER A 32 15.31 -10.71 -12.39
CA SER A 32 15.60 -12.14 -12.22
C SER A 32 16.23 -12.80 -13.46
N VAL A 33 16.17 -12.16 -14.60
CA VAL A 33 16.80 -12.57 -15.85
C VAL A 33 17.75 -11.45 -16.28
N ASP A 34 19.00 -11.78 -16.54
CA ASP A 34 19.97 -10.82 -17.05
C ASP A 34 19.66 -10.49 -18.52
N ILE A 35 19.34 -9.24 -18.78
CA ILE A 35 19.11 -8.68 -20.12
C ILE A 35 20.03 -7.47 -20.24
N ASP A 36 20.76 -7.40 -21.34
CA ASP A 36 21.66 -6.30 -21.58
C ASP A 36 20.92 -4.95 -21.56
N ALA A 37 21.50 -3.97 -20.86
CA ALA A 37 20.89 -2.65 -20.68
C ALA A 37 20.58 -1.96 -22.03
N SER A 38 21.41 -2.17 -23.04
CA SER A 38 21.18 -1.66 -24.39
C SER A 38 19.92 -2.29 -25.03
N ALA A 39 19.72 -3.59 -24.83
CA ALA A 39 18.54 -4.32 -25.34
C ALA A 39 17.25 -3.85 -24.60
N VAL A 40 17.31 -3.70 -23.26
CA VAL A 40 16.20 -3.15 -22.47
C VAL A 40 15.80 -1.75 -22.98
N MET A 41 16.78 -0.87 -23.18
CA MET A 41 16.51 0.49 -23.68
C MET A 41 15.92 0.47 -25.10
N SER A 42 16.42 -0.39 -25.99
CA SER A 42 15.88 -0.57 -27.33
C SER A 42 14.41 -1.03 -27.31
N ILE A 43 14.08 -2.01 -26.47
CA ILE A 43 12.70 -2.51 -26.32
C ILE A 43 11.77 -1.41 -25.79
N VAL A 44 12.20 -0.66 -24.78
CA VAL A 44 11.40 0.46 -24.21
C VAL A 44 11.19 1.57 -25.24
N MET A 45 12.14 1.79 -26.17
CA MET A 45 12.01 2.74 -27.29
C MET A 45 11.10 2.22 -28.43
N GLY A 46 10.58 0.99 -28.33
CA GLY A 46 9.66 0.41 -29.31
C GLY A 46 10.34 -0.41 -30.40
N ASN A 47 11.64 -0.71 -30.30
CA ASN A 47 12.32 -1.62 -31.21
C ASN A 47 12.19 -3.05 -30.70
N GLU A 48 11.92 -3.99 -31.59
CA GLU A 48 11.90 -5.40 -31.22
C GLU A 48 13.34 -5.93 -31.05
N SER A 49 13.55 -6.70 -29.97
CA SER A 49 14.78 -7.44 -29.78
C SER A 49 14.75 -8.73 -30.61
N GLU A 50 15.91 -9.20 -31.06
CA GLU A 50 16.05 -10.51 -31.73
C GLU A 50 15.59 -11.66 -30.82
N ASN A 51 15.65 -11.48 -29.50
CA ASN A 51 15.16 -12.43 -28.52
C ASN A 51 13.73 -12.05 -28.09
N GLU A 52 12.73 -12.77 -28.61
CA GLU A 52 11.32 -12.54 -28.30
C GLU A 52 10.99 -12.66 -26.80
N ALA A 53 11.67 -13.54 -26.06
CA ALA A 53 11.50 -13.66 -24.62
C ALA A 53 11.86 -12.37 -23.85
N TRP A 54 12.85 -11.63 -24.32
CA TRP A 54 13.23 -10.33 -23.70
C TRP A 54 12.14 -9.28 -23.87
N ASN A 55 11.48 -9.25 -25.04
CA ASN A 55 10.34 -8.35 -25.28
C ASN A 55 9.20 -8.64 -24.29
N ILE A 56 8.88 -9.92 -24.08
CA ILE A 56 7.83 -10.35 -23.14
C ILE A 56 8.21 -9.98 -21.71
N ILE A 57 9.44 -10.27 -21.28
CA ILE A 57 9.91 -9.97 -19.91
C ILE A 57 9.85 -8.47 -19.65
N VAL A 58 10.36 -7.63 -20.54
CA VAL A 58 10.40 -6.19 -20.31
C VAL A 58 9.00 -5.60 -20.36
N LEU A 59 8.22 -5.87 -21.40
CA LEU A 59 6.93 -5.20 -21.64
C LEU A 59 5.77 -5.79 -20.81
N GLN A 60 5.79 -7.11 -20.55
CA GLN A 60 4.66 -7.77 -19.86
C GLN A 60 4.93 -8.12 -18.41
N THR A 61 6.20 -8.04 -17.95
CA THR A 61 6.55 -8.34 -16.56
C THR A 61 7.18 -7.14 -15.86
N ARG A 62 8.32 -6.60 -16.36
CA ARG A 62 9.05 -5.53 -15.66
C ARG A 62 8.27 -4.21 -15.61
N ILE A 63 7.73 -3.75 -16.74
CA ILE A 63 6.99 -2.47 -16.78
C ILE A 63 5.73 -2.52 -15.89
N PRO A 64 4.84 -3.53 -15.97
CA PRO A 64 3.71 -3.63 -15.06
C PRO A 64 4.12 -3.74 -13.59
N MET A 65 5.16 -4.50 -13.26
CA MET A 65 5.68 -4.62 -11.90
C MET A 65 6.16 -3.27 -11.35
N ILE A 66 6.90 -2.48 -12.13
CA ILE A 66 7.39 -1.16 -11.74
C ILE A 66 6.21 -0.20 -11.48
N LEU A 67 5.24 -0.17 -12.40
CA LEU A 67 4.04 0.66 -12.24
C LEU A 67 3.23 0.25 -11.02
N THR A 68 3.06 -1.05 -10.81
CA THR A 68 2.35 -1.60 -9.65
C THR A 68 3.06 -1.24 -8.35
N ALA A 69 4.38 -1.41 -8.27
CA ALA A 69 5.17 -1.07 -7.10
C ALA A 69 5.06 0.41 -6.74
N ALA A 70 5.23 1.29 -7.74
CA ALA A 70 5.13 2.73 -7.53
C ALA A 70 3.74 3.16 -7.06
N LEU A 71 2.68 2.68 -7.71
CA LEU A 71 1.30 3.01 -7.35
C LEU A 71 0.90 2.41 -5.99
N ALA A 72 1.24 1.15 -5.73
CA ALA A 72 0.93 0.48 -4.47
C ALA A 72 1.67 1.11 -3.29
N GLY A 73 2.97 1.40 -3.45
CA GLY A 73 3.76 2.08 -2.44
C GLY A 73 3.22 3.46 -2.10
N ALA A 74 2.89 4.26 -3.11
CA ALA A 74 2.26 5.56 -2.95
C ALA A 74 0.90 5.46 -2.25
N ALA A 75 0.05 4.50 -2.65
CA ALA A 75 -1.28 4.28 -2.09
C ALA A 75 -1.23 3.91 -0.60
N LEU A 76 -0.37 2.96 -0.22
CA LEU A 76 -0.18 2.56 1.17
C LEU A 76 0.40 3.70 2.01
N ALA A 77 1.36 4.45 1.47
CA ALA A 77 1.97 5.60 2.14
C ALA A 77 0.92 6.69 2.43
N ILE A 78 0.08 7.04 1.47
CA ILE A 78 -1.02 7.99 1.67
C ILE A 78 -2.02 7.46 2.68
N SER A 79 -2.42 6.20 2.56
CA SER A 79 -3.33 5.57 3.54
C SER A 79 -2.80 5.73 4.97
N GLY A 80 -1.50 5.50 5.16
CA GLY A 80 -0.84 5.69 6.45
C GLY A 80 -0.87 7.15 6.92
N LEU A 81 -0.54 8.12 6.05
CA LEU A 81 -0.57 9.54 6.37
C LEU A 81 -1.95 10.00 6.85
N LEU A 82 -3.00 9.60 6.11
CA LEU A 82 -4.38 9.92 6.45
C LEU A 82 -4.79 9.34 7.80
N LEU A 83 -4.45 8.07 8.05
CA LEU A 83 -4.78 7.39 9.30
C LEU A 83 -4.03 7.96 10.49
N GLN A 84 -2.74 8.25 10.37
CA GLN A 84 -1.95 8.88 11.44
C GLN A 84 -2.57 10.20 11.88
N THR A 85 -3.06 11.00 10.94
CA THR A 85 -3.72 12.27 11.25
C THR A 85 -5.12 12.05 11.81
N THR A 86 -5.92 11.15 11.23
CA THR A 86 -7.30 10.86 11.68
C THR A 86 -7.32 10.37 13.12
N PHE A 87 -6.36 9.53 13.49
CA PHE A 87 -6.28 8.93 14.82
C PHE A 87 -5.38 9.72 15.78
N ASN A 88 -4.77 10.82 15.32
CA ASN A 88 -3.75 11.55 16.06
C ASN A 88 -2.71 10.60 16.71
N ASN A 89 -2.31 9.59 15.93
CA ASN A 89 -1.42 8.54 16.38
C ASN A 89 -0.37 8.24 15.30
N PRO A 90 0.91 8.51 15.56
CA PRO A 90 1.98 8.29 14.60
C PRO A 90 2.19 6.82 14.22
N LEU A 91 1.68 5.90 15.02
CA LEU A 91 1.77 4.45 14.78
C LEU A 91 0.55 3.90 14.03
N ALA A 92 -0.47 4.72 13.73
CA ALA A 92 -1.62 4.26 12.96
C ALA A 92 -1.20 3.93 11.52
N GLY A 93 -1.60 2.76 11.05
CA GLY A 93 -1.32 2.29 9.70
C GLY A 93 -2.46 1.40 9.17
N PRO A 94 -2.53 1.17 7.85
CA PRO A 94 -3.60 0.41 7.23
C PRO A 94 -3.73 -1.02 7.77
N SER A 95 -2.61 -1.67 8.07
CA SER A 95 -2.58 -3.02 8.63
C SER A 95 -3.16 -3.11 10.04
N ILE A 96 -3.03 -2.04 10.85
CA ILE A 96 -3.54 -2.02 12.23
C ILE A 96 -5.08 -1.93 12.26
N LEU A 97 -5.69 -1.30 11.26
CA LEU A 97 -7.15 -1.21 11.15
C LEU A 97 -7.82 -2.51 10.68
N GLY A 98 -7.04 -3.52 10.32
CA GLY A 98 -7.58 -4.83 9.93
C GLY A 98 -8.09 -4.92 8.50
N VAL A 99 -7.99 -3.88 7.68
CA VAL A 99 -8.47 -3.92 6.29
C VAL A 99 -7.71 -4.98 5.49
N SER A 100 -6.38 -5.02 5.62
CA SER A 100 -5.56 -6.06 4.98
C SER A 100 -5.83 -7.46 5.53
N THR A 101 -6.10 -7.58 6.84
CA THR A 101 -6.46 -8.86 7.46
C THR A 101 -7.85 -9.33 6.99
N GLY A 102 -8.79 -8.39 6.83
CA GLY A 102 -10.09 -8.68 6.24
C GLY A 102 -9.97 -9.17 4.79
N ALA A 103 -9.15 -8.51 3.96
CA ALA A 103 -8.83 -9.00 2.63
C ALA A 103 -8.25 -10.42 2.67
N GLY A 104 -7.30 -10.67 3.58
CA GLY A 104 -6.72 -11.99 3.80
C GLY A 104 -7.74 -13.06 4.22
N LEU A 105 -8.73 -12.69 5.04
CA LEU A 105 -9.84 -13.60 5.38
C LEU A 105 -10.67 -13.93 4.13
N GLY A 106 -11.01 -12.94 3.30
CA GLY A 106 -11.72 -13.18 2.06
C GLY A 106 -10.97 -14.10 1.08
N VAL A 107 -9.65 -13.90 0.95
CA VAL A 107 -8.77 -14.79 0.17
C VAL A 107 -8.70 -16.18 0.80
N ALA A 108 -8.60 -16.28 2.12
CA ALA A 108 -8.59 -17.55 2.82
C ALA A 108 -9.86 -18.37 2.56
N VAL A 109 -11.03 -17.73 2.56
CA VAL A 109 -12.29 -18.41 2.20
C VAL A 109 -12.22 -19.00 0.80
N VAL A 110 -11.67 -18.25 -0.16
CA VAL A 110 -11.56 -18.73 -1.55
C VAL A 110 -10.52 -19.84 -1.68
N MET A 111 -9.31 -19.67 -1.15
CA MET A 111 -8.21 -20.60 -1.36
C MET A 111 -8.28 -21.82 -0.44
N LEU A 112 -8.69 -21.65 0.83
CA LEU A 112 -8.66 -22.70 1.85
C LEU A 112 -9.98 -23.45 1.94
N ALA A 113 -11.12 -22.75 1.99
CA ALA A 113 -12.42 -23.40 2.18
C ALA A 113 -13.01 -23.94 0.86
N MET A 114 -12.78 -23.23 -0.25
CA MET A 114 -13.32 -23.63 -1.55
C MET A 114 -12.32 -24.45 -2.40
N GLY A 115 -11.10 -24.63 -1.95
CA GLY A 115 -10.04 -25.56 -2.33
C GLY A 115 -10.04 -26.03 -3.77
N GLY A 116 -9.69 -25.18 -4.73
CA GLY A 116 -9.63 -25.56 -6.14
C GLY A 116 -10.98 -25.85 -6.82
N THR A 117 -12.10 -25.90 -6.07
CA THR A 117 -13.43 -26.23 -6.60
C THR A 117 -13.97 -25.13 -7.51
N ILE A 118 -13.64 -23.86 -7.24
CA ILE A 118 -14.05 -22.72 -8.07
C ILE A 118 -13.37 -22.79 -9.45
N GLY A 119 -12.10 -23.18 -9.53
CA GLY A 119 -11.41 -23.34 -10.80
C GLY A 119 -12.06 -24.40 -11.69
N LYS A 120 -12.52 -25.51 -11.09
CA LYS A 120 -13.23 -26.59 -11.80
C LYS A 120 -14.62 -26.15 -12.27
N MET A 121 -15.31 -25.26 -11.56
CA MET A 121 -16.63 -24.76 -11.93
C MET A 121 -16.59 -23.70 -13.04
N MET A 122 -15.50 -22.91 -13.15
CA MET A 122 -15.40 -21.81 -14.11
C MET A 122 -14.64 -22.14 -15.41
N GLY A 123 -14.28 -23.40 -15.64
CA GLY A 123 -13.79 -23.91 -16.94
C GLY A 123 -12.36 -23.54 -17.32
N ASP A 124 -11.78 -22.48 -16.74
CA ASP A 124 -10.39 -22.07 -16.93
C ASP A 124 -9.77 -21.81 -15.56
N VAL A 125 -9.07 -22.82 -15.05
CA VAL A 125 -8.65 -22.94 -13.64
C VAL A 125 -7.80 -21.75 -13.17
N ALA A 126 -6.99 -21.17 -14.06
CA ALA A 126 -6.07 -20.09 -13.68
C ALA A 126 -6.76 -18.71 -13.55
N ILE A 127 -7.60 -18.35 -14.53
CA ILE A 127 -8.24 -17.03 -14.59
C ILE A 127 -9.39 -16.94 -13.58
N GLY A 128 -10.23 -17.99 -13.50
CA GLY A 128 -11.36 -18.05 -12.57
C GLY A 128 -10.92 -17.97 -11.10
N GLY A 129 -9.86 -18.69 -10.73
CA GLY A 129 -9.31 -18.68 -9.38
C GLY A 129 -8.74 -17.30 -8.97
N TYR A 130 -8.06 -16.62 -9.89
CA TYR A 130 -7.52 -15.28 -9.63
C TYR A 130 -8.63 -14.23 -9.41
N ILE A 131 -9.65 -14.22 -10.29
CA ILE A 131 -10.80 -13.31 -10.15
C ILE A 131 -11.55 -13.56 -8.84
N ALA A 132 -11.79 -14.83 -8.49
CA ALA A 132 -12.42 -15.19 -7.23
C ALA A 132 -11.60 -14.70 -6.02
N THR A 133 -10.28 -14.80 -6.07
CA THR A 133 -9.36 -14.30 -5.04
C THR A 133 -9.46 -12.78 -4.91
N LEU A 134 -9.48 -12.04 -6.01
CA LEU A 134 -9.67 -10.58 -5.99
C LEU A 134 -11.02 -10.21 -5.37
N ILE A 135 -12.10 -10.84 -5.81
CA ILE A 135 -13.45 -10.58 -5.28
C ILE A 135 -13.49 -10.90 -3.79
N GLY A 136 -12.95 -12.04 -3.37
CA GLY A 136 -12.84 -12.42 -1.97
C GLY A 136 -12.08 -11.38 -1.14
N ALA A 137 -10.94 -10.91 -1.63
CA ALA A 137 -10.15 -9.86 -0.97
C ALA A 137 -10.94 -8.56 -0.82
N PHE A 138 -11.62 -8.10 -1.87
CA PHE A 138 -12.45 -6.89 -1.81
C PHE A 138 -13.64 -7.03 -0.86
N ILE A 139 -14.33 -8.17 -0.86
CA ILE A 139 -15.44 -8.44 0.06
C ILE A 139 -14.94 -8.44 1.50
N GLY A 140 -13.84 -9.14 1.80
CA GLY A 140 -13.26 -9.20 3.13
C GLY A 140 -12.77 -7.84 3.65
N ALA A 141 -12.07 -7.08 2.81
CA ALA A 141 -11.65 -5.72 3.12
C ALA A 141 -12.86 -4.79 3.34
N GLY A 142 -13.86 -4.88 2.47
CA GLY A 142 -15.10 -4.11 2.55
C GLY A 142 -15.90 -4.41 3.80
N ALA A 143 -15.98 -5.67 4.23
CA ALA A 143 -16.64 -6.09 5.45
C ALA A 143 -15.99 -5.45 6.69
N VAL A 144 -14.66 -5.52 6.81
CA VAL A 144 -13.92 -4.86 7.90
C VAL A 144 -14.10 -3.35 7.84
N MET A 145 -14.04 -2.75 6.66
CA MET A 145 -14.26 -1.32 6.50
C MET A 145 -15.67 -0.90 6.93
N LEU A 146 -16.69 -1.67 6.56
CA LEU A 146 -18.08 -1.43 6.98
C LEU A 146 -18.20 -1.47 8.52
N VAL A 147 -17.60 -2.47 9.16
CA VAL A 147 -17.55 -2.56 10.63
C VAL A 147 -16.92 -1.31 11.22
N LEU A 148 -15.78 -0.86 10.70
CA LEU A 148 -15.09 0.34 11.20
C LEU A 148 -15.92 1.61 11.00
N ILE A 149 -16.62 1.76 9.87
CA ILE A 149 -17.49 2.90 9.61
C ILE A 149 -18.69 2.91 10.58
N VAL A 150 -19.31 1.75 10.80
CA VAL A 150 -20.42 1.62 11.76
C VAL A 150 -19.94 1.99 13.18
N PHE A 151 -18.84 1.42 13.63
CA PHE A 151 -18.30 1.75 14.95
C PHE A 151 -17.79 3.18 15.05
N SER A 152 -17.31 3.77 13.96
CA SER A 152 -16.94 5.20 13.91
C SER A 152 -18.11 6.14 14.18
N SER A 153 -19.34 5.70 13.90
CA SER A 153 -20.56 6.45 14.22
C SER A 153 -20.96 6.37 15.70
N ILE A 154 -20.59 5.28 16.35
CA ILE A 154 -20.94 5.01 17.77
C ILE A 154 -19.85 5.51 18.72
N VAL A 155 -18.57 5.30 18.33
CA VAL A 155 -17.42 5.55 19.18
C VAL A 155 -16.77 6.89 18.82
N LYS A 156 -16.74 7.82 19.77
CA LYS A 156 -16.13 9.14 19.61
C LYS A 156 -14.59 9.10 19.72
N SER A 157 -14.04 8.17 20.48
CA SER A 157 -12.60 8.03 20.72
C SER A 157 -11.88 7.40 19.56
N SER A 158 -10.89 8.09 19.01
CA SER A 158 -10.01 7.57 17.95
C SER A 158 -9.21 6.34 18.42
N THR A 159 -8.73 6.34 19.65
CA THR A 159 -8.00 5.20 20.23
C THR A 159 -8.89 3.96 20.33
N MET A 160 -10.16 4.12 20.75
CA MET A 160 -11.07 3.00 20.85
C MET A 160 -11.39 2.40 19.48
N LEU A 161 -11.49 3.23 18.43
CA LEU A 161 -11.69 2.74 17.06
C LEU A 161 -10.48 1.95 16.54
N LEU A 162 -9.25 2.35 16.91
CA LEU A 162 -8.04 1.55 16.62
C LEU A 162 -8.07 0.19 17.33
N ILE A 163 -8.50 0.17 18.60
CA ILE A 163 -8.64 -1.09 19.36
C ILE A 163 -9.67 -2.00 18.70
N ILE A 164 -10.81 -1.47 18.26
CA ILE A 164 -11.83 -2.24 17.52
C ILE A 164 -11.21 -2.82 16.24
N GLY A 165 -10.45 -2.03 15.46
CA GLY A 165 -9.75 -2.53 14.28
C GLY A 165 -8.80 -3.69 14.58
N MET A 166 -8.02 -3.59 15.67
CA MET A 166 -7.16 -4.66 16.11
C MET A 166 -7.94 -5.92 16.54
N LEU A 167 -9.04 -5.77 17.29
CA LEU A 167 -9.88 -6.90 17.71
C LEU A 167 -10.51 -7.59 16.50
N VAL A 168 -11.00 -6.84 15.51
CA VAL A 168 -11.50 -7.40 14.25
C VAL A 168 -10.40 -8.14 13.49
N SER A 169 -9.16 -7.61 13.50
CA SER A 169 -8.00 -8.28 12.90
C SER A 169 -7.70 -9.61 13.58
N TYR A 170 -7.72 -9.66 14.91
CA TYR A 170 -7.52 -10.91 15.65
C TYR A 170 -8.61 -11.93 15.37
N LEU A 171 -9.87 -11.49 15.32
CA LEU A 171 -10.99 -12.36 14.97
C LEU A 171 -10.82 -12.94 13.55
N ALA A 172 -10.52 -12.09 12.56
CA ALA A 172 -10.29 -12.53 11.19
C ALA A 172 -9.10 -13.51 11.11
N SER A 173 -7.99 -13.22 11.80
CA SER A 173 -6.83 -14.11 11.84
C SER A 173 -7.14 -15.46 12.49
N SER A 174 -7.98 -15.48 13.53
CA SER A 174 -8.40 -16.73 14.17
C SER A 174 -9.26 -17.60 13.22
N VAL A 175 -10.15 -16.97 12.44
CA VAL A 175 -10.91 -17.68 11.42
C VAL A 175 -10.00 -18.22 10.32
N VAL A 176 -9.01 -17.44 9.87
CA VAL A 176 -8.01 -17.91 8.91
C VAL A 176 -7.24 -19.13 9.44
N GLN A 177 -6.81 -19.11 10.70
CA GLN A 177 -6.13 -20.27 11.33
C GLN A 177 -7.03 -21.50 11.37
N LEU A 178 -8.31 -21.33 11.68
CA LEU A 178 -9.28 -22.41 11.64
C LEU A 178 -9.44 -22.98 10.23
N LEU A 179 -9.54 -22.13 9.21
CA LEU A 179 -9.61 -22.57 7.82
C LEU A 179 -8.33 -23.31 7.39
N ASN A 180 -7.15 -22.83 7.79
CA ASN A 180 -5.88 -23.51 7.53
C ASN A 180 -5.81 -24.92 8.15
N SER A 181 -6.42 -25.14 9.32
CA SER A 181 -6.37 -26.44 10.01
C SER A 181 -7.16 -27.54 9.30
N VAL A 182 -8.09 -27.19 8.43
CA VAL A 182 -8.95 -28.13 7.70
C VAL A 182 -8.74 -28.10 6.17
N ALA A 183 -7.86 -27.21 5.70
CA ALA A 183 -7.61 -27.01 4.28
C ALA A 183 -6.69 -28.06 3.69
N THR A 184 -6.67 -28.16 2.37
CA THR A 184 -5.71 -29.00 1.63
C THR A 184 -4.31 -28.36 1.64
N GLU A 185 -3.26 -29.16 1.52
CA GLU A 185 -1.87 -28.69 1.43
C GLU A 185 -1.67 -27.69 0.30
N GLU A 186 -2.28 -27.91 -0.85
CA GLU A 186 -2.23 -27.02 -2.02
C GLU A 186 -2.90 -25.65 -1.71
N GLY A 187 -4.05 -25.66 -1.02
CA GLY A 187 -4.74 -24.45 -0.60
C GLY A 187 -3.90 -23.62 0.39
N VAL A 188 -3.31 -24.30 1.39
CA VAL A 188 -2.41 -23.67 2.36
C VAL A 188 -1.19 -23.05 1.67
N HIS A 189 -0.53 -23.81 0.76
CA HIS A 189 0.62 -23.31 0.01
C HIS A 189 0.27 -22.06 -0.80
N SER A 190 -0.85 -22.08 -1.52
CA SER A 190 -1.33 -20.95 -2.32
C SER A 190 -1.63 -19.71 -1.46
N TYR A 191 -2.29 -19.91 -0.31
CA TYR A 191 -2.58 -18.82 0.63
C TYR A 191 -1.30 -18.21 1.22
N VAL A 192 -0.34 -19.04 1.63
CA VAL A 192 0.95 -18.58 2.15
C VAL A 192 1.73 -17.82 1.08
N ALA A 193 1.78 -18.32 -0.14
CA ALA A 193 2.44 -17.67 -1.27
C ALA A 193 1.82 -16.29 -1.57
N TRP A 194 0.48 -16.18 -1.56
CA TRP A 194 -0.20 -14.90 -1.67
C TRP A 194 0.16 -13.94 -0.52
N GLY A 195 0.29 -14.47 0.70
CA GLY A 195 0.65 -13.71 1.90
C GLY A 195 2.06 -13.11 1.88
N PHE A 196 2.96 -13.59 1.01
CA PHE A 196 4.31 -13.03 0.86
C PHE A 196 4.32 -11.62 0.27
N GLY A 197 3.25 -11.20 -0.41
CA GLY A 197 3.17 -9.93 -1.10
C GLY A 197 4.02 -9.89 -2.37
N ASN A 198 3.45 -9.39 -3.46
CA ASN A 198 4.12 -9.35 -4.75
C ASN A 198 3.59 -8.19 -5.61
N PHE A 199 4.48 -7.42 -6.22
CA PHE A 199 4.11 -6.38 -7.17
C PHE A 199 3.98 -6.87 -8.62
N SER A 200 4.35 -8.11 -8.92
CA SER A 200 4.22 -8.69 -10.27
C SER A 200 2.83 -9.28 -10.55
N GLY A 201 1.89 -9.19 -9.60
CA GLY A 201 0.55 -9.77 -9.72
C GLY A 201 -0.40 -9.01 -10.65
N VAL A 202 -0.08 -7.78 -11.05
CA VAL A 202 -0.93 -6.95 -11.91
C VAL A 202 -0.46 -7.03 -13.35
N THR A 203 -1.31 -7.57 -14.22
CA THR A 203 -1.03 -7.67 -15.67
C THR A 203 -1.34 -6.36 -16.39
N ASN A 204 -0.84 -6.20 -17.64
CA ASN A 204 -1.16 -5.05 -18.49
C ASN A 204 -2.67 -4.85 -18.68
N ALA A 205 -3.45 -5.93 -18.79
CA ALA A 205 -4.91 -5.87 -18.92
C ALA A 205 -5.61 -5.34 -17.66
N GLN A 206 -5.04 -5.58 -16.49
CA GLN A 206 -5.60 -5.17 -15.19
C GLN A 206 -5.10 -3.79 -14.75
N MET A 207 -3.97 -3.34 -15.28
CA MET A 207 -3.32 -2.07 -14.92
C MET A 207 -4.25 -0.86 -15.01
N PRO A 208 -5.08 -0.68 -16.07
CA PRO A 208 -5.99 0.46 -16.14
C PRO A 208 -7.00 0.51 -14.98
N LEU A 209 -7.57 -0.63 -14.58
CA LEU A 209 -8.50 -0.70 -13.46
C LEU A 209 -7.77 -0.45 -12.13
N PHE A 210 -6.64 -1.10 -11.91
CA PHE A 210 -5.81 -0.92 -10.73
C PHE A 210 -5.39 0.55 -10.55
N ALA A 211 -4.85 1.17 -11.59
CA ALA A 211 -4.41 2.56 -11.57
C ALA A 211 -5.58 3.53 -11.37
N SER A 212 -6.72 3.32 -12.03
CA SER A 212 -7.87 4.19 -11.89
C SER A 212 -8.43 4.22 -10.47
N LEU A 213 -8.51 3.06 -9.80
CA LEU A 213 -8.97 2.98 -8.41
C LEU A 213 -8.01 3.70 -7.45
N ILE A 214 -6.69 3.58 -7.67
CA ILE A 214 -5.68 4.29 -6.89
C ILE A 214 -5.75 5.81 -7.14
N ILE A 215 -5.91 6.24 -8.38
CA ILE A 215 -6.07 7.67 -8.73
C ILE A 215 -7.31 8.26 -8.06
N VAL A 216 -8.44 7.55 -8.04
CA VAL A 216 -9.64 7.97 -7.29
C VAL A 216 -9.32 8.16 -5.80
N GLY A 217 -8.58 7.25 -5.20
CA GLY A 217 -8.11 7.39 -3.82
C GLY A 217 -7.18 8.59 -3.61
N PHE A 218 -6.28 8.88 -4.56
CA PHE A 218 -5.42 10.06 -4.50
C PHE A 218 -6.22 11.36 -4.60
N ILE A 219 -7.19 11.43 -5.51
CA ILE A 219 -8.08 12.59 -5.63
C ILE A 219 -8.84 12.79 -4.30
N GLY A 220 -9.40 11.72 -3.73
CA GLY A 220 -10.05 11.76 -2.43
C GLY A 220 -9.12 12.27 -1.32
N SER A 221 -7.85 11.86 -1.33
CA SER A 221 -6.84 12.30 -0.36
C SER A 221 -6.53 13.79 -0.48
N VAL A 222 -6.43 14.31 -1.71
CA VAL A 222 -6.20 15.75 -1.98
C VAL A 222 -7.40 16.57 -1.53
N MET A 223 -8.63 16.10 -1.74
CA MET A 223 -9.84 16.79 -1.27
C MET A 223 -9.89 16.91 0.26
N MET A 224 -9.24 15.99 0.98
CA MET A 224 -9.18 15.99 2.45
C MET A 224 -8.09 16.89 3.04
N VAL A 225 -7.27 17.59 2.25
CA VAL A 225 -6.18 18.45 2.74
C VAL A 225 -6.64 19.47 3.79
N LYS A 226 -7.73 20.20 3.52
CA LYS A 226 -8.25 21.23 4.43
C LYS A 226 -8.75 20.63 5.76
N PRO A 227 -9.65 19.61 5.75
CA PRO A 227 -10.05 18.94 6.98
C PRO A 227 -8.88 18.33 7.75
N LEU A 228 -7.89 17.72 7.09
CA LEU A 228 -6.71 17.15 7.74
C LEU A 228 -5.88 18.21 8.46
N ASN A 229 -5.65 19.36 7.82
CA ASN A 229 -4.92 20.45 8.44
C ASN A 229 -5.67 21.03 9.65
N ALA A 230 -7.01 21.07 9.60
CA ALA A 230 -7.81 21.48 10.76
C ALA A 230 -7.72 20.46 11.91
N LEU A 231 -7.73 19.15 11.60
CA LEU A 231 -7.62 18.08 12.60
C LEU A 231 -6.26 18.09 13.34
N LEU A 232 -5.18 18.62 12.74
CA LEU A 232 -3.89 18.79 13.43
C LEU A 232 -4.00 19.71 14.67
N LEU A 233 -4.95 20.65 14.67
CA LEU A 233 -5.20 21.57 15.80
C LEU A 233 -6.06 20.93 16.89
N GLY A 234 -6.47 19.69 16.70
CA GLY A 234 -7.37 18.96 17.59
C GLY A 234 -8.83 18.99 17.14
N THR A 235 -9.58 17.94 17.51
CA THR A 235 -10.96 17.71 17.07
C THR A 235 -11.89 18.85 17.42
N ARG A 236 -11.83 19.36 18.67
CA ARG A 236 -12.69 20.48 19.12
C ARG A 236 -12.41 21.77 18.34
N TYR A 237 -11.15 22.03 18.03
CA TYR A 237 -10.76 23.23 17.28
C TYR A 237 -11.22 23.13 15.83
N ALA A 238 -11.08 21.93 15.21
CA ALA A 238 -11.58 21.68 13.87
C ALA A 238 -13.11 21.88 13.76
N GLU A 239 -13.87 21.46 14.77
CA GLU A 239 -15.32 21.69 14.85
C GLU A 239 -15.68 23.17 14.92
N ASN A 240 -14.94 23.96 15.72
CA ASN A 240 -15.13 25.41 15.80
C ASN A 240 -14.80 26.11 14.46
N LEU A 241 -13.91 25.53 13.63
CA LEU A 241 -13.64 26.00 12.27
C LEU A 241 -14.70 25.53 11.24
N GLY A 242 -15.77 24.86 11.68
CA GLY A 242 -16.86 24.39 10.83
C GLY A 242 -16.60 23.04 10.14
N VAL A 243 -15.53 22.31 10.53
CA VAL A 243 -15.27 20.97 10.00
C VAL A 243 -16.18 19.95 10.68
N ASN A 244 -16.99 19.24 9.89
CA ASN A 244 -17.77 18.11 10.39
C ASN A 244 -16.83 16.91 10.59
N THR A 245 -16.32 16.74 11.81
CA THR A 245 -15.30 15.74 12.15
C THR A 245 -15.78 14.32 11.95
N HIS A 246 -17.08 14.05 12.14
CA HIS A 246 -17.68 12.73 11.89
C HIS A 246 -17.67 12.36 10.40
N ARG A 247 -18.18 13.26 9.53
CA ARG A 247 -18.16 13.05 8.07
C ARG A 247 -16.75 12.95 7.54
N THR A 248 -15.84 13.79 8.03
CA THR A 248 -14.43 13.76 7.67
C THR A 248 -13.79 12.42 8.03
N ARG A 249 -14.06 11.88 9.23
CA ARG A 249 -13.56 10.56 9.65
C ARG A 249 -14.05 9.45 8.73
N ILE A 250 -15.35 9.43 8.40
CA ILE A 250 -15.91 8.43 7.46
C ILE A 250 -15.24 8.54 6.09
N ALA A 251 -15.13 9.76 5.55
CA ALA A 251 -14.45 9.97 4.26
C ALA A 251 -13.00 9.51 4.27
N LEU A 252 -12.23 9.83 5.33
CA LEU A 252 -10.85 9.39 5.48
C LEU A 252 -10.74 7.86 5.59
N LEU A 253 -11.62 7.22 6.35
CA LEU A 253 -11.69 5.76 6.44
C LEU A 253 -12.03 5.14 5.08
N THR A 254 -12.98 5.71 4.34
CA THR A 254 -13.36 5.22 3.00
C THR A 254 -12.20 5.31 2.01
N VAL A 255 -11.52 6.46 1.95
CA VAL A 255 -10.37 6.66 1.06
C VAL A 255 -9.22 5.72 1.41
N THR A 256 -8.87 5.61 2.69
CA THR A 256 -7.79 4.71 3.14
C THR A 256 -8.15 3.25 2.94
N GLY A 257 -9.41 2.89 3.17
CA GLY A 257 -9.91 1.55 2.95
C GLY A 257 -9.89 1.15 1.48
N LEU A 258 -10.32 2.04 0.59
CA LEU A 258 -10.23 1.83 -0.86
C LEU A 258 -8.79 1.57 -1.28
N LEU A 259 -7.87 2.48 -0.95
CA LEU A 259 -6.46 2.36 -1.32
C LEU A 259 -5.84 1.07 -0.78
N THR A 260 -6.10 0.75 0.48
CA THR A 260 -5.57 -0.47 1.12
C THR A 260 -6.18 -1.73 0.52
N ALA A 261 -7.50 -1.75 0.30
CA ALA A 261 -8.19 -2.90 -0.28
C ALA A 261 -7.70 -3.21 -1.70
N VAL A 262 -7.55 -2.17 -2.54
CA VAL A 262 -7.04 -2.32 -3.90
C VAL A 262 -5.63 -2.91 -3.87
N VAL A 263 -4.71 -2.32 -3.11
CA VAL A 263 -3.34 -2.84 -3.03
C VAL A 263 -3.31 -4.26 -2.47
N THR A 264 -4.04 -4.54 -1.38
CA THR A 264 -4.03 -5.87 -0.78
C THR A 264 -4.65 -6.92 -1.68
N ALA A 265 -5.71 -6.60 -2.42
CA ALA A 265 -6.34 -7.54 -3.34
C ALA A 265 -5.39 -7.96 -4.47
N TYR A 266 -4.69 -7.00 -5.09
CA TYR A 266 -3.83 -7.24 -6.24
C TYR A 266 -2.41 -7.69 -5.89
N CYS A 267 -1.85 -7.15 -4.80
CA CYS A 267 -0.44 -7.35 -4.44
C CYS A 267 -0.25 -8.23 -3.20
N GLY A 268 -1.33 -8.70 -2.58
CA GLY A 268 -1.27 -9.30 -1.25
C GLY A 268 -1.10 -8.28 -0.12
N PRO A 269 -1.09 -8.74 1.14
CA PRO A 269 -0.93 -7.87 2.29
C PRO A 269 0.51 -7.32 2.35
N ILE A 270 0.71 -6.01 2.12
CA ILE A 270 2.01 -5.36 2.24
C ILE A 270 2.04 -4.50 3.50
N GLY A 271 2.97 -4.83 4.39
CA GLY A 271 3.15 -4.13 5.66
C GLY A 271 4.15 -2.98 5.60
N PHE A 272 4.21 -2.20 6.68
CA PHE A 272 5.21 -1.16 6.98
C PHE A 272 5.25 0.07 6.09
N LEU A 273 4.99 0.02 4.78
CA LEU A 273 5.05 1.20 3.90
C LEU A 273 4.15 2.34 4.42
N GLY A 274 2.89 2.05 4.75
CA GLY A 274 1.96 3.03 5.30
C GLY A 274 2.35 3.56 6.68
N LEU A 275 3.17 2.84 7.42
CA LEU A 275 3.66 3.28 8.72
C LEU A 275 4.90 4.18 8.58
N VAL A 276 5.88 3.77 7.80
CA VAL A 276 7.23 4.37 7.74
C VAL A 276 7.27 5.62 6.86
N VAL A 277 6.68 5.55 5.66
CA VAL A 277 6.82 6.61 4.64
C VAL A 277 6.31 7.98 5.09
N PRO A 278 5.14 8.10 5.77
CA PRO A 278 4.69 9.40 6.25
C PRO A 278 5.66 10.05 7.25
N HIS A 279 6.38 9.23 8.02
CA HIS A 279 7.39 9.74 8.94
C HIS A 279 8.61 10.28 8.20
N ILE A 280 9.07 9.56 7.17
CA ILE A 280 10.17 10.01 6.31
C ILE A 280 9.79 11.34 5.64
N ALA A 281 8.56 11.46 5.09
CA ALA A 281 8.07 12.68 4.47
C ALA A 281 8.05 13.88 5.44
N ARG A 282 7.60 13.67 6.70
CA ARG A 282 7.64 14.70 7.74
C ARG A 282 9.07 15.11 8.09
N LEU A 283 10.00 14.16 8.20
CA LEU A 283 11.42 14.45 8.44
C LEU A 283 12.03 15.28 7.31
N MET A 284 11.76 14.89 6.06
CA MET A 284 12.28 15.58 4.87
C MET A 284 11.78 17.03 4.79
N LEU A 285 10.50 17.25 5.10
CA LEU A 285 9.88 18.58 4.96
C LEU A 285 9.92 19.43 6.24
N ALA A 286 10.06 18.81 7.40
CA ALA A 286 9.90 19.45 8.72
C ALA A 286 8.59 20.27 8.82
N THR A 287 7.48 19.69 8.35
CA THR A 287 6.14 20.29 8.39
C THR A 287 5.08 19.24 8.56
N SER A 288 3.96 19.62 9.18
CA SER A 288 2.75 18.79 9.26
C SER A 288 1.67 19.20 8.25
N ASN A 289 1.93 20.22 7.41
CA ASN A 289 0.96 20.70 6.42
C ASN A 289 0.72 19.67 5.30
N HIS A 290 -0.50 19.15 5.21
CA HIS A 290 -0.89 18.10 4.26
C HIS A 290 -0.82 18.54 2.79
N SER A 291 -0.91 19.85 2.49
CA SER A 291 -0.72 20.34 1.12
C SER A 291 0.68 20.03 0.56
N ARG A 292 1.68 19.93 1.44
CA ARG A 292 3.06 19.59 1.08
C ARG A 292 3.39 18.13 1.38
N LEU A 293 2.80 17.58 2.44
CA LEU A 293 3.06 16.18 2.83
C LEU A 293 2.49 15.19 1.84
N ILE A 294 1.28 15.40 1.31
CA ILE A 294 0.64 14.44 0.39
C ILE A 294 1.52 14.20 -0.85
N PRO A 295 1.94 15.21 -1.64
CA PRO A 295 2.79 14.97 -2.80
C PRO A 295 4.12 14.27 -2.46
N VAL A 296 4.77 14.69 -1.39
CA VAL A 296 6.05 14.09 -0.96
C VAL A 296 5.86 12.66 -0.46
N THR A 297 4.74 12.37 0.23
CA THR A 297 4.42 11.02 0.68
C THR A 297 4.12 10.08 -0.50
N ILE A 298 3.45 10.57 -1.55
CA ILE A 298 3.23 9.82 -2.79
C ILE A 298 4.56 9.43 -3.43
N LEU A 299 5.45 10.40 -3.65
CA LEU A 299 6.75 10.16 -4.28
C LEU A 299 7.63 9.24 -3.42
N ALA A 300 7.77 9.54 -2.13
CA ALA A 300 8.57 8.72 -1.23
C ALA A 300 8.02 7.29 -1.08
N GLY A 301 6.69 7.12 -1.15
CA GLY A 301 6.06 5.79 -1.16
C GLY A 301 6.38 4.99 -2.40
N ALA A 302 6.34 5.63 -3.57
CA ALA A 302 6.75 5.03 -4.83
C ALA A 302 8.24 4.64 -4.81
N ASP A 303 9.11 5.56 -4.37
CA ASP A 303 10.55 5.33 -4.29
C ASP A 303 10.91 4.14 -3.39
N ILE A 304 10.34 4.10 -2.18
CA ILE A 304 10.62 3.03 -1.23
C ILE A 304 10.09 1.69 -1.74
N ALA A 305 8.91 1.65 -2.36
CA ALA A 305 8.38 0.43 -2.94
C ALA A 305 9.24 -0.08 -4.11
N LEU A 306 9.69 0.80 -4.99
CA LEU A 306 10.63 0.44 -6.07
C LEU A 306 11.98 -0.03 -5.54
N PHE A 307 12.51 0.63 -4.51
CA PHE A 307 13.73 0.18 -3.84
C PHE A 307 13.57 -1.22 -3.23
N CYS A 308 12.45 -1.50 -2.55
CA CYS A 308 12.14 -2.83 -2.06
C CYS A 308 11.99 -3.85 -3.20
N THR A 309 11.40 -3.45 -4.33
CA THR A 309 11.29 -4.30 -5.54
C THR A 309 12.66 -4.66 -6.09
N LEU A 310 13.55 -3.68 -6.19
CA LEU A 310 14.93 -3.90 -6.65
C LEU A 310 15.67 -4.91 -5.76
N LEU A 311 15.53 -4.78 -4.44
CA LEU A 311 16.10 -5.74 -3.48
C LEU A 311 15.45 -7.12 -3.55
N SER A 312 14.14 -7.17 -3.88
CA SER A 312 13.41 -8.44 -4.01
C SER A 312 13.92 -9.30 -5.17
N VAL A 313 14.35 -8.67 -6.26
CA VAL A 313 14.72 -9.34 -7.51
C VAL A 313 16.24 -9.54 -7.66
N GLY A 314 17.04 -8.86 -6.85
CA GLY A 314 18.51 -8.77 -7.00
C GLY A 314 19.32 -9.93 -6.39
N GLY A 315 18.74 -11.12 -6.13
CA GLY A 315 19.45 -12.23 -5.49
C GLY A 315 19.59 -13.49 -6.36
N ASP A 316 20.75 -14.16 -6.30
CA ASP A 316 21.03 -15.44 -6.97
C ASP A 316 20.15 -16.60 -6.48
N HIS A 317 19.42 -16.41 -5.38
CA HIS A 317 18.63 -17.44 -4.69
C HIS A 317 17.11 -17.35 -4.93
N GLY A 318 16.67 -16.59 -5.95
CA GLY A 318 15.25 -16.38 -6.25
C GLY A 318 14.67 -15.08 -5.70
N VAL A 319 13.36 -14.89 -5.85
CA VAL A 319 12.67 -13.65 -5.47
C VAL A 319 12.43 -13.61 -3.95
N ILE A 320 12.98 -12.61 -3.28
CA ILE A 320 12.76 -12.39 -1.85
C ILE A 320 11.36 -11.78 -1.65
N PRO A 321 10.51 -12.33 -0.76
CA PRO A 321 9.18 -11.77 -0.47
C PRO A 321 9.24 -10.30 -0.04
N ILE A 322 8.36 -9.48 -0.59
CA ILE A 322 8.27 -8.04 -0.25
C ILE A 322 8.01 -7.85 1.25
N ASN A 323 7.18 -8.71 1.84
CA ASN A 323 6.87 -8.67 3.28
C ASN A 323 8.04 -9.08 4.19
N ALA A 324 9.11 -9.64 3.67
CA ALA A 324 10.35 -9.83 4.40
C ALA A 324 11.22 -8.55 4.36
N ILE A 325 11.28 -7.87 3.22
CA ILE A 325 12.13 -6.70 2.99
C ILE A 325 11.58 -5.46 3.72
N THR A 326 10.27 -5.20 3.60
CA THR A 326 9.67 -3.97 4.13
C THR A 326 9.82 -3.81 5.64
N PRO A 327 9.68 -4.84 6.51
CA PRO A 327 9.96 -4.72 7.93
C PRO A 327 11.45 -4.55 8.24
N ILE A 328 12.34 -5.26 7.52
CA ILE A 328 13.79 -5.17 7.73
C ILE A 328 14.26 -3.73 7.55
N ILE A 329 13.72 -3.02 6.57
CA ILE A 329 14.02 -1.61 6.33
C ILE A 329 13.22 -0.71 7.28
N GLY A 330 11.93 -1.01 7.47
CA GLY A 330 11.00 -0.14 8.17
C GLY A 330 11.21 -0.09 9.68
N VAL A 331 11.50 -1.21 10.33
CA VAL A 331 11.65 -1.27 11.79
C VAL A 331 12.81 -0.41 12.29
N PRO A 332 14.03 -0.48 11.73
CA PRO A 332 15.12 0.40 12.17
C PRO A 332 14.79 1.89 12.01
N ILE A 333 14.12 2.26 10.92
CA ILE A 333 13.71 3.65 10.67
C ILE A 333 12.72 4.12 11.75
N ILE A 334 11.70 3.32 12.04
CA ILE A 334 10.71 3.65 13.08
C ILE A 334 11.35 3.75 14.46
N LEU A 335 12.23 2.82 14.81
CA LEU A 335 12.95 2.86 16.08
C LEU A 335 13.80 4.13 16.21
N TYR A 336 14.55 4.49 15.16
CA TYR A 336 15.30 5.74 15.12
C TYR A 336 14.39 6.96 15.33
N ILE A 337 13.24 6.99 14.67
CA ILE A 337 12.26 8.07 14.76
C ILE A 337 11.67 8.17 16.18
N ILE A 338 11.30 7.04 16.78
CA ILE A 338 10.72 7.00 18.13
C ILE A 338 11.74 7.49 19.17
N LEU A 339 12.99 7.05 19.07
CA LEU A 339 14.06 7.45 19.99
C LEU A 339 14.43 8.94 19.85
N ASN A 340 14.28 9.52 18.65
CA ASN A 340 14.60 10.91 18.38
C ASN A 340 13.37 11.84 18.33
N ARG A 341 12.28 11.52 19.05
CA ARG A 341 11.01 12.27 19.06
C ARG A 341 11.15 13.78 19.25
N ARG A 342 12.13 14.25 19.98
CA ARG A 342 12.36 15.70 20.24
C ARG A 342 12.68 16.51 18.97
N LYS A 343 13.07 15.87 17.87
CA LYS A 343 13.40 16.53 16.59
C LYS A 343 12.23 16.54 15.60
N ILE A 344 11.14 15.85 15.90
CA ILE A 344 10.03 15.62 14.96
C ILE A 344 8.75 16.21 15.57
N GLN A 345 8.27 17.30 14.97
CA GLN A 345 6.94 17.84 15.30
C GLN A 345 5.89 16.94 14.68
N TYR A 346 5.24 16.09 15.50
CA TYR A 346 4.17 15.20 15.02
C TYR A 346 2.82 15.91 14.99
N PHE A 347 2.48 16.55 16.09
CA PHE A 347 1.21 17.24 16.30
C PHE A 347 1.46 18.35 17.33
N ASN A 348 1.35 19.59 16.95
CA ASN A 348 1.30 20.74 17.84
C ASN A 348 -0.10 21.33 17.82
#